data_a5c7624172be86ec4c75cdf69f6b3466
#
_entry.id   a5c7624172be86ec4c75cdf69f6b3466
#
_cell.length_a   1.000
_cell.length_b   1.000
_cell.length_c   1.000
_cell.angle_alpha   90.00
_cell.angle_beta   90.00
_cell.angle_gamma   90.00
#
_symmetry.space_group_name_H-M   'P 1'
#
loop_
_entity.id
_entity.type
_entity.pdbx_description
1 polymer ?
#
loop_
_entity_poly.entity_id
_entity_poly.type
_entity_poly.pdbx_seq_one_letter_code
_entity_poly.pdbx_strand_id
1 'polypeptide(L)'
;MKYFLSISFLLLIATDLYSDDHSEEQSFPGMVSSDVFDMGGGMEMHVERRKTCNQGTVPKHFHPAAGTLVYVLDGVSQSKSSGKWKKYSNNEYWFEKSDWVHGGETDAPDLGDVCSDLLVIRVAESG
;
A
#
# COMPACT_ATOMS: atom_id res chain seq x y z
N MET A 1 -69.75 -27.30 -15.68
CA MET A 1 -68.70 -27.01 -14.67
C MET A 1 -67.39 -26.79 -15.39
N LYS A 2 -66.94 -25.55 -15.43
CA LYS A 2 -65.68 -25.17 -16.08
C LYS A 2 -64.71 -24.79 -14.99
N TYR A 3 -63.68 -25.63 -14.80
CA TYR A 3 -62.59 -25.34 -13.88
C TYR A 3 -61.57 -24.45 -14.54
N PHE A 4 -61.43 -23.22 -14.08
CA PHE A 4 -60.32 -22.31 -14.45
C PHE A 4 -59.10 -22.69 -13.63
N LEU A 5 -58.06 -23.19 -14.29
CA LEU A 5 -56.75 -23.40 -13.70
C LEU A 5 -55.98 -22.07 -13.80
N SER A 6 -55.80 -21.41 -12.67
CA SER A 6 -54.98 -20.21 -12.57
C SER A 6 -53.53 -20.64 -12.39
N ILE A 7 -52.71 -20.42 -13.44
CA ILE A 7 -51.28 -20.62 -13.36
C ILE A 7 -50.66 -19.33 -12.86
N SER A 8 -50.26 -19.33 -11.59
CA SER A 8 -49.44 -18.26 -11.03
C SER A 8 -48.00 -18.38 -11.54
N PHE A 9 -47.62 -17.45 -12.37
CA PHE A 9 -46.22 -17.32 -12.84
C PHE A 9 -45.42 -16.61 -11.75
N LEU A 10 -44.64 -17.37 -11.00
CA LEU A 10 -43.71 -16.82 -10.01
C LEU A 10 -42.48 -16.28 -10.72
N LEU A 11 -42.43 -14.96 -10.84
CA LEU A 11 -41.26 -14.26 -11.42
C LEU A 11 -40.14 -14.25 -10.38
N LEU A 12 -39.18 -15.16 -10.50
CA LEU A 12 -37.93 -15.11 -9.75
C LEU A 12 -37.10 -13.94 -10.29
N ILE A 13 -37.07 -12.84 -9.55
CA ILE A 13 -36.11 -11.78 -9.76
C ILE A 13 -34.80 -12.26 -9.15
N ALA A 14 -33.87 -12.70 -10.00
CA ALA A 14 -32.48 -12.89 -9.61
C ALA A 14 -31.89 -11.49 -9.39
N THR A 15 -31.75 -11.09 -8.14
CA THR A 15 -30.89 -9.97 -7.78
C THR A 15 -29.46 -10.44 -7.91
N ASP A 16 -28.78 -10.06 -9.01
CA ASP A 16 -27.35 -10.13 -9.08
C ASP A 16 -26.78 -9.28 -7.93
N LEU A 17 -26.33 -9.97 -6.90
CA LEU A 17 -25.44 -9.40 -5.91
C LEU A 17 -24.12 -9.10 -6.63
N TYR A 18 -24.02 -7.89 -7.15
CA TYR A 18 -22.75 -7.31 -7.53
C TYR A 18 -21.93 -7.25 -6.23
N SER A 19 -21.09 -8.23 -6.04
CA SER A 19 -20.03 -8.17 -5.05
C SER A 19 -19.05 -7.14 -5.57
N ASP A 20 -19.16 -5.93 -5.05
CA ASP A 20 -18.16 -4.90 -5.21
C ASP A 20 -16.93 -5.42 -4.47
N ASP A 21 -16.06 -6.10 -5.21
CA ASP A 21 -14.75 -6.53 -4.74
C ASP A 21 -13.87 -5.28 -4.67
N HIS A 22 -14.18 -4.45 -3.67
CA HIS A 22 -13.22 -3.48 -3.20
C HIS A 22 -12.07 -4.32 -2.64
N SER A 23 -11.05 -4.55 -3.45
CA SER A 23 -9.75 -4.96 -2.96
C SER A 23 -9.43 -4.02 -1.79
N GLU A 24 -9.53 -4.55 -0.57
CA GLU A 24 -9.11 -3.83 0.62
C GLU A 24 -7.67 -3.42 0.36
N GLU A 25 -7.49 -2.15 0.03
CA GLU A 25 -6.17 -1.55 -0.07
C GLU A 25 -5.53 -1.80 1.27
N GLN A 26 -4.57 -2.72 1.28
CA GLN A 26 -3.94 -3.22 2.50
C GLN A 26 -3.27 -2.03 3.17
N SER A 27 -3.99 -1.40 4.11
CA SER A 27 -3.48 -0.23 4.81
C SER A 27 -2.27 -0.65 5.62
N PHE A 28 -1.10 -0.26 5.15
CA PHE A 28 0.14 -0.50 5.89
C PHE A 28 0.09 0.22 7.24
N PRO A 29 0.59 -0.42 8.31
CA PRO A 29 0.62 0.20 9.62
C PRO A 29 1.27 1.58 9.59
N GLY A 30 0.68 2.52 10.30
CA GLY A 30 1.24 3.85 10.48
C GLY A 30 0.92 4.87 9.37
N MET A 31 0.01 4.59 8.46
CA MET A 31 -0.45 5.57 7.47
C MET A 31 -1.07 6.79 8.18
N VAL A 32 -0.52 7.97 7.92
CA VAL A 32 -1.03 9.26 8.44
C VAL A 32 -1.85 9.98 7.37
N SER A 33 -1.35 10.01 6.13
CA SER A 33 -2.04 10.59 4.98
C SER A 33 -1.60 9.92 3.69
N SER A 34 -2.47 9.98 2.68
CA SER A 34 -2.20 9.50 1.33
C SER A 34 -2.85 10.45 0.34
N ASP A 35 -2.08 10.94 -0.63
CA ASP A 35 -2.53 11.78 -1.72
C ASP A 35 -2.08 11.19 -3.06
N VAL A 36 -2.92 11.31 -4.08
CA VAL A 36 -2.61 10.86 -5.44
C VAL A 36 -2.74 12.06 -6.39
N PHE A 37 -1.72 12.25 -7.22
CA PHE A 37 -1.65 13.33 -8.19
C PHE A 37 -1.56 12.76 -9.59
N ASP A 38 -2.48 13.16 -10.48
CA ASP A 38 -2.38 12.87 -11.91
C ASP A 38 -1.19 13.66 -12.51
N MET A 39 -0.23 12.94 -13.06
CA MET A 39 0.94 13.53 -13.72
C MET A 39 0.75 13.72 -15.22
N GLY A 40 -0.39 13.26 -15.77
CA GLY A 40 -0.61 13.16 -17.21
C GLY A 40 0.11 11.98 -17.84
N GLY A 41 -0.22 11.69 -19.10
CA GLY A 41 0.42 10.59 -19.84
C GLY A 41 0.15 9.19 -19.27
N GLY A 42 -0.92 9.02 -18.50
CA GLY A 42 -1.24 7.74 -17.86
C GLY A 42 -0.38 7.43 -16.63
N MET A 43 0.22 8.44 -16.03
CA MET A 43 1.07 8.30 -14.84
C MET A 43 0.47 9.06 -13.65
N GLU A 44 0.69 8.54 -12.47
CA GLU A 44 0.29 9.17 -11.22
C GLU A 44 1.40 9.13 -10.17
N MET A 45 1.40 10.08 -9.27
CA MET A 45 2.30 10.15 -8.13
C MET A 45 1.52 9.97 -6.84
N HIS A 46 1.88 8.95 -6.08
CA HIS A 46 1.38 8.71 -4.74
C HIS A 46 2.32 9.32 -3.72
N VAL A 47 1.79 10.13 -2.82
CA VAL A 47 2.53 10.75 -1.73
C VAL A 47 1.90 10.30 -0.42
N GLU A 48 2.62 9.53 0.36
CA GLU A 48 2.14 8.96 1.61
C GLU A 48 3.01 9.46 2.76
N ARG A 49 2.38 9.84 3.86
CA ARG A 49 3.07 10.07 5.12
C ARG A 49 2.80 8.92 6.06
N ARG A 50 3.86 8.38 6.64
CA ARG A 50 3.80 7.25 7.55
C ARG A 50 4.56 7.55 8.83
N LYS A 51 3.98 7.15 9.95
CA LYS A 51 4.62 7.27 11.26
C LYS A 51 4.59 5.91 11.96
N THR A 52 5.75 5.38 12.27
CA THR A 52 5.90 4.10 12.97
C THR A 52 6.83 4.23 14.16
N CYS A 53 6.53 3.52 15.23
CA CYS A 53 7.40 3.37 16.38
C CYS A 53 7.73 1.89 16.57
N ASN A 54 8.93 1.60 17.08
CA ASN A 54 9.38 0.24 17.38
C ASN A 54 9.31 -0.72 16.20
N GLN A 55 9.64 -0.23 15.05
CA GLN A 55 9.77 -0.93 13.75
C GLN A 55 9.01 -2.26 13.70
N GLY A 56 7.69 -2.17 13.57
CA GLY A 56 6.89 -3.34 13.24
C GLY A 56 7.43 -3.98 11.95
N THR A 57 7.43 -5.29 11.91
CA THR A 57 7.81 -6.01 10.69
C THR A 57 6.87 -5.61 9.56
N VAL A 58 7.42 -4.94 8.57
CA VAL A 58 6.68 -4.67 7.34
C VAL A 58 6.51 -6.02 6.61
N PRO A 59 5.28 -6.41 6.22
CA PRO A 59 5.07 -7.63 5.46
C PRO A 59 5.91 -7.64 4.18
N LYS A 60 6.28 -8.83 3.72
CA LYS A 60 7.00 -9.00 2.45
C LYS A 60 6.15 -8.47 1.30
N HIS A 61 6.67 -7.52 0.54
CA HIS A 61 5.97 -6.86 -0.55
C HIS A 61 6.95 -6.31 -1.59
N PHE A 62 6.41 -5.80 -2.67
CA PHE A 62 7.12 -4.98 -3.67
C PHE A 62 6.21 -3.84 -4.12
N HIS A 63 6.77 -2.81 -4.71
CA HIS A 63 5.99 -1.70 -5.24
C HIS A 63 5.86 -1.83 -6.77
N PRO A 64 4.65 -2.02 -7.32
CA PRO A 64 4.43 -2.05 -8.76
C PRO A 64 4.47 -0.63 -9.36
N ALA A 65 5.53 0.09 -9.06
CA ALA A 65 5.74 1.48 -9.47
C ALA A 65 7.07 1.60 -10.21
N ALA A 66 7.28 2.67 -10.94
CA ALA A 66 8.56 2.94 -11.60
C ALA A 66 9.72 3.08 -10.61
N GLY A 67 9.41 3.43 -9.37
CA GLY A 67 10.31 3.48 -8.23
C GLY A 67 9.66 4.19 -7.06
N THR A 68 10.25 4.02 -5.89
CA THR A 68 9.78 4.60 -4.63
C THR A 68 10.91 5.31 -3.93
N LEU A 69 10.70 6.58 -3.61
CA LEU A 69 11.59 7.35 -2.74
C LEU A 69 11.01 7.36 -1.33
N VAL A 70 11.82 7.02 -0.34
CA VAL A 70 11.47 7.13 1.07
C VAL A 70 12.39 8.15 1.73
N TYR A 71 11.80 9.20 2.28
CA TYR A 71 12.50 10.30 2.93
C TYR A 71 12.17 10.31 4.42
N VAL A 72 13.20 10.40 5.27
CA VAL A 72 13.02 10.49 6.73
C VAL A 72 12.78 11.95 7.10
N LEU A 73 11.55 12.26 7.48
CA LEU A 73 11.15 13.60 7.97
C LEU A 73 11.66 13.81 9.40
N ASP A 74 11.50 12.80 10.23
CA ASP A 74 11.94 12.81 11.63
C ASP A 74 12.23 11.41 12.13
N GLY A 75 13.16 11.30 13.06
CA GLY A 75 13.54 10.04 13.71
C GLY A 75 14.56 9.23 12.93
N VAL A 76 14.45 7.92 13.01
CA VAL A 76 15.41 6.98 12.44
C VAL A 76 14.68 5.81 11.80
N SER A 77 15.14 5.42 10.62
CA SER A 77 14.70 4.23 9.92
C SER A 77 15.87 3.48 9.31
N GLN A 78 15.62 2.35 8.67
CA GLN A 78 16.67 1.58 7.98
C GLN A 78 16.11 0.90 6.74
N SER A 79 16.98 0.64 5.78
CA SER A 79 16.65 -0.07 4.56
C SER A 79 17.83 -0.90 4.06
N LYS A 80 17.52 -1.99 3.37
CA LYS A 80 18.48 -2.85 2.66
C LYS A 80 18.51 -2.58 1.15
N SER A 81 17.88 -1.50 0.69
CA SER A 81 17.74 -1.17 -0.73
C SER A 81 19.06 -1.00 -1.48
N SER A 82 20.14 -0.68 -0.76
CA SER A 82 21.49 -0.59 -1.32
C SER A 82 22.27 -1.93 -1.31
N GLY A 83 21.63 -3.04 -0.98
CA GLY A 83 22.21 -4.37 -0.87
C GLY A 83 22.69 -4.76 0.53
N LYS A 84 22.79 -3.81 1.44
CA LYS A 84 23.11 -4.02 2.86
C LYS A 84 22.28 -3.10 3.73
N TRP A 85 22.08 -3.48 4.99
CA TRP A 85 21.39 -2.63 5.94
C TRP A 85 22.13 -1.31 6.14
N LYS A 86 21.39 -0.22 5.99
CA LYS A 86 21.86 1.13 6.25
C LYS A 86 20.79 1.87 7.07
N LYS A 87 21.26 2.59 8.09
CA LYS A 87 20.46 3.50 8.90
C LYS A 87 20.34 4.85 8.20
N TYR A 88 19.14 5.44 8.29
CA TYR A 88 18.81 6.76 7.78
C TYR A 88 18.19 7.60 8.89
N SER A 89 18.66 8.81 9.05
CA SER A 89 18.20 9.78 10.03
C SER A 89 17.49 10.95 9.34
N ASN A 90 17.11 11.96 10.10
CA ASN A 90 16.41 13.15 9.59
C ASN A 90 17.10 13.72 8.33
N ASN A 91 16.28 14.00 7.32
CA ASN A 91 16.69 14.54 6.02
C ASN A 91 17.53 13.59 5.16
N GLU A 92 17.63 12.33 5.53
CA GLU A 92 18.21 11.28 4.68
C GLU A 92 17.10 10.52 3.96
N TYR A 93 17.43 9.86 2.86
CA TYR A 93 16.49 9.13 2.04
C TYR A 93 17.15 7.92 1.38
N TRP A 94 16.30 7.00 0.92
CA TRP A 94 16.69 5.88 0.06
C TRP A 94 15.73 5.71 -1.09
N PHE A 95 16.15 4.95 -2.08
CA PHE A 95 15.35 4.62 -3.24
C PHE A 95 15.12 3.11 -3.33
N GLU A 96 13.91 2.73 -3.68
CA GLU A 96 13.48 1.36 -3.87
C GLU A 96 13.10 1.16 -5.34
N LYS A 97 13.76 0.18 -5.99
CA LYS A 97 13.46 -0.18 -7.37
C LYS A 97 12.09 -0.84 -7.46
N SER A 98 11.44 -0.74 -8.62
CA SER A 98 10.10 -1.24 -8.88
C SER A 98 9.89 -2.73 -8.57
N ASP A 99 10.87 -3.55 -8.81
CA ASP A 99 10.83 -5.00 -8.68
C ASP A 99 11.52 -5.52 -7.40
N TRP A 100 11.98 -4.61 -6.55
CA TRP A 100 12.65 -4.99 -5.32
C TRP A 100 11.65 -5.53 -4.29
N VAL A 101 11.75 -6.83 -4.00
CA VAL A 101 10.96 -7.49 -2.96
C VAL A 101 11.63 -7.31 -1.62
N HIS A 102 10.92 -6.74 -0.65
CA HIS A 102 11.43 -6.44 0.68
C HIS A 102 10.33 -6.61 1.74
N GLY A 103 10.71 -6.44 3.01
CA GLY A 103 9.83 -6.75 4.14
C GLY A 103 9.91 -8.22 4.53
N GLY A 104 9.58 -8.49 5.79
CA GLY A 104 9.70 -9.83 6.36
C GLY A 104 11.13 -10.30 6.59
N GLU A 105 12.12 -9.42 6.49
CA GLU A 105 13.51 -9.74 6.81
C GLU A 105 13.66 -10.04 8.30
N THR A 106 14.43 -11.07 8.62
CA THR A 106 14.73 -11.48 9.99
C THR A 106 16.11 -11.04 10.46
N ASP A 107 16.91 -10.48 9.54
CA ASP A 107 18.30 -10.06 9.78
C ASP A 107 18.44 -8.53 9.96
N ALA A 108 17.33 -7.82 10.09
CA ALA A 108 17.35 -6.38 10.31
C ALA A 108 18.01 -6.04 11.65
N PRO A 109 18.98 -5.10 11.68
CA PRO A 109 19.55 -4.63 12.94
C PRO A 109 18.49 -4.04 13.85
N ASP A 110 18.60 -4.29 15.15
CA ASP A 110 17.77 -3.64 16.14
C ASP A 110 18.19 -2.17 16.28
N LEU A 111 17.26 -1.26 16.01
CA LEU A 111 17.48 0.17 16.17
C LEU A 111 17.12 0.67 17.58
N GLY A 112 16.65 -0.23 18.45
CA GLY A 112 16.14 0.12 19.76
C GLY A 112 14.75 0.75 19.72
N ASP A 113 14.40 1.47 20.76
CA ASP A 113 13.10 2.13 20.95
C ASP A 113 13.07 3.46 20.20
N VAL A 114 12.82 3.42 18.90
CA VAL A 114 12.81 4.58 18.01
C VAL A 114 11.50 4.70 17.23
N CYS A 115 11.15 5.93 16.90
CA CYS A 115 10.08 6.23 15.95
C CYS A 115 10.67 6.80 14.66
N SER A 116 9.93 6.67 13.57
CA SER A 116 10.21 7.33 12.30
C SER A 116 8.95 7.98 11.74
N ASP A 117 9.12 9.16 11.18
CA ASP A 117 8.13 9.88 10.37
C ASP A 117 8.68 9.93 8.95
N LEU A 118 8.01 9.27 8.02
CA LEU A 118 8.48 9.04 6.67
C LEU A 118 7.57 9.69 5.65
N LEU A 119 8.17 10.25 4.60
CA LEU A 119 7.48 10.61 3.37
C LEU A 119 7.83 9.57 2.31
N VAL A 120 6.81 8.89 1.79
CA VAL A 120 6.95 7.86 0.75
C VAL A 120 6.34 8.39 -0.53
N ILE A 121 7.15 8.47 -1.59
CA ILE A 121 6.72 8.99 -2.89
C ILE A 121 6.91 7.89 -3.93
N ARG A 122 5.81 7.50 -4.59
CA ARG A 122 5.81 6.49 -5.65
C ARG A 122 5.26 7.09 -6.94
N VAL A 123 5.88 6.75 -8.06
CA VAL A 123 5.37 7.05 -9.39
C VAL A 123 4.91 5.74 -10.01
N ALA A 124 3.66 5.69 -10.45
CA ALA A 124 3.03 4.49 -10.99
C ALA A 124 2.23 4.80 -12.26
N GLU A 125 1.90 3.78 -13.02
CA GLU A 125 0.87 3.90 -14.06
C GLU A 125 -0.49 4.07 -13.39
N SER A 126 -1.34 4.91 -13.97
CA SER A 126 -2.72 5.09 -13.52
C SER A 126 -3.50 3.80 -13.74
N GLY A 127 -4.14 3.31 -12.69
CA GLY A 127 -4.91 2.05 -12.70
C GLY A 127 -6.30 2.19 -13.30
#